data_7d4205b8a4970b85035ce1fa220afbaf
#
_entry.id   7d4205b8a4970b85035ce1fa220afbaf
#
_cell.length_a   1.000
_cell.length_b   1.000
_cell.length_c   1.000
_cell.angle_alpha   90.00
_cell.angle_beta   90.00
_cell.angle_gamma   90.00
#
_symmetry.space_group_name_H-M   'P 1'
#
loop_
_entity.id
_entity.type
_entity.pdbx_description
1 polymer ?
#
loop_
_entity_poly.entity_id
_entity_poly.type
_entity_poly.pdbx_seq_one_letter_code
_entity_poly.pdbx_strand_id
1 'polypeptide(L)'
;MKFWKYHGIGNDFIVLDCITDPVPVDPAWCEQVCDRHFGIGADGVLYILPGQGTDITMRIINADSSEAEMCGNGIRCVAKHAVDTGLVDKDEFTIMTGRGVLKAKVRKDPDDEYTSFVQIDMGAPILDARSVPVDFDGRFIDQPFEADGVKFHANAVSMGNPHFLSLIHI
;
A
#
# COMPACT_ATOMS: atom_id res chain seq x y z
N MET A 1 20.46 5.12 11.35
CA MET A 1 19.22 4.91 10.56
C MET A 1 18.09 5.71 11.19
N LYS A 2 17.48 6.58 10.42
CA LYS A 2 16.30 7.37 10.81
C LYS A 2 15.07 6.72 10.20
N PHE A 3 13.96 6.71 10.91
CA PHE A 3 12.69 6.20 10.43
C PHE A 3 11.54 7.13 10.82
N TRP A 4 10.42 6.98 10.14
CA TRP A 4 9.16 7.65 10.47
C TRP A 4 8.06 6.61 10.64
N LYS A 5 7.05 6.93 11.43
CA LYS A 5 5.88 6.10 11.64
C LYS A 5 4.67 6.78 11.00
N TYR A 6 4.03 6.08 10.07
CA TYR A 6 2.82 6.55 9.38
C TYR A 6 1.72 5.49 9.45
N HIS A 7 0.51 5.91 9.21
CA HIS A 7 -0.59 4.98 8.94
C HIS A 7 -1.54 5.52 7.86
N GLY A 8 -2.13 4.60 7.09
CA GLY A 8 -3.25 4.87 6.19
C GLY A 8 -4.48 4.13 6.69
N ILE A 9 -5.43 4.84 7.32
CA ILE A 9 -6.68 4.24 7.87
C ILE A 9 -6.37 3.08 8.85
N GLY A 10 -5.43 3.29 9.77
CA GLY A 10 -5.06 2.30 10.80
C GLY A 10 -4.05 1.23 10.36
N ASN A 11 -3.81 1.05 9.07
CA ASN A 11 -2.74 0.18 8.57
C ASN A 11 -1.41 0.93 8.65
N ASP A 12 -0.52 0.53 9.56
CA ASP A 12 0.61 1.30 10.02
C ASP A 12 1.96 0.78 9.52
N PHE A 13 2.86 1.70 9.22
CA PHE A 13 4.13 1.40 8.58
C PHE A 13 5.30 2.13 9.21
N ILE A 14 6.47 1.48 9.17
CA ILE A 14 7.77 2.10 9.34
C ILE A 14 8.20 2.58 7.96
N VAL A 15 8.53 3.86 7.82
CA VAL A 15 8.98 4.46 6.55
C VAL A 15 10.47 4.79 6.65
N LEU A 16 11.24 4.33 5.66
CA LEU A 16 12.66 4.59 5.51
C LEU A 16 12.91 5.43 4.26
N ASP A 17 13.48 6.60 4.43
CA ASP A 17 13.97 7.43 3.34
C ASP A 17 15.39 6.98 2.97
N CYS A 18 15.47 6.11 1.96
CA CYS A 18 16.73 5.59 1.44
C CYS A 18 17.33 6.45 0.32
N ILE A 19 16.74 7.62 0.03
CA ILE A 19 17.32 8.61 -0.88
C ILE A 19 18.36 9.44 -0.12
N THR A 20 18.00 9.89 1.10
CA THR A 20 18.88 10.73 1.94
C THR A 20 19.77 9.91 2.87
N ASP A 21 19.29 8.74 3.36
CA ASP A 21 20.04 7.83 4.25
C ASP A 21 19.94 6.40 3.70
N PRO A 22 20.78 5.99 2.74
CA PRO A 22 20.72 4.70 2.09
C PRO A 22 20.81 3.52 3.06
N VAL A 23 19.77 2.70 3.09
CA VAL A 23 19.66 1.49 3.90
C VAL A 23 19.35 0.31 2.97
N PRO A 24 20.06 -0.83 3.10
CA PRO A 24 19.75 -2.02 2.32
C PRO A 24 18.35 -2.56 2.68
N VAL A 25 17.64 -3.09 1.69
CA VAL A 25 16.39 -3.79 1.93
C VAL A 25 16.72 -5.16 2.52
N ASP A 26 16.31 -5.37 3.77
CA ASP A 26 16.57 -6.60 4.52
C ASP A 26 15.24 -7.15 5.09
N PRO A 27 14.64 -8.16 4.44
CA PRO A 27 13.38 -8.73 4.90
C PRO A 27 13.43 -9.32 6.33
N ALA A 28 14.55 -9.93 6.72
CA ALA A 28 14.70 -10.52 8.05
C ALA A 28 14.75 -9.43 9.15
N TRP A 29 15.39 -8.30 8.85
CA TRP A 29 15.36 -7.14 9.74
C TRP A 29 13.95 -6.54 9.80
N CYS A 30 13.21 -6.50 8.67
CA CYS A 30 11.83 -5.98 8.65
C CYS A 30 10.92 -6.78 9.57
N GLU A 31 11.00 -8.11 9.58
CA GLU A 31 10.23 -8.97 10.49
C GLU A 31 10.51 -8.60 11.96
N GLN A 32 11.77 -8.43 12.33
CA GLN A 32 12.15 -8.09 13.71
C GLN A 32 11.63 -6.71 14.13
N VAL A 33 11.75 -5.69 13.30
CA VAL A 33 11.31 -4.34 13.67
C VAL A 33 9.80 -4.15 13.63
N CYS A 34 9.10 -4.99 12.86
CA CYS A 34 7.64 -5.00 12.82
C CYS A 34 7.00 -5.69 14.02
N ASP A 35 7.75 -6.47 14.82
CA ASP A 35 7.24 -7.06 16.05
C ASP A 35 6.74 -5.97 16.99
N ARG A 36 5.47 -6.10 17.46
CA ARG A 36 4.81 -5.08 18.28
C ARG A 36 5.22 -5.11 19.76
N HIS A 37 5.93 -6.15 20.19
CA HIS A 37 6.39 -6.32 21.56
C HIS A 37 7.89 -6.07 21.70
N PHE A 38 8.68 -6.49 20.72
CA PHE A 38 10.15 -6.45 20.80
C PHE A 38 10.79 -5.53 19.76
N GLY A 39 10.01 -5.04 18.77
CA GLY A 39 10.44 -4.11 17.75
C GLY A 39 9.79 -2.72 17.90
N ILE A 40 9.72 -1.99 16.78
CA ILE A 40 8.98 -0.72 16.66
C ILE A 40 7.48 -1.00 16.59
N GLY A 41 7.12 -2.14 16.00
CA GLY A 41 5.75 -2.57 15.76
C GLY A 41 5.13 -1.88 14.54
N ALA A 42 4.80 -2.65 13.51
CA ALA A 42 4.11 -2.18 12.30
C ALA A 42 3.53 -3.35 11.51
N ASP A 43 2.69 -3.05 10.52
CA ASP A 43 2.21 -4.02 9.53
C ASP A 43 3.26 -4.27 8.42
N GLY A 44 4.25 -3.38 8.29
CA GLY A 44 5.33 -3.52 7.33
C GLY A 44 6.28 -2.33 7.32
N VAL A 45 7.33 -2.46 6.50
CA VAL A 45 8.35 -1.43 6.25
C VAL A 45 8.24 -0.94 4.81
N LEU A 46 8.18 0.38 4.64
CA LEU A 46 8.17 1.06 3.35
C LEU A 46 9.54 1.68 3.10
N TYR A 47 10.17 1.28 2.01
CA TYR A 47 11.43 1.85 1.54
C TYR A 47 11.15 2.85 0.43
N ILE A 48 11.62 4.09 0.59
CA ILE A 48 11.61 5.12 -0.44
C ILE A 48 12.99 5.17 -1.07
N LEU A 49 13.07 4.80 -2.33
CA LEU A 49 14.30 4.67 -3.10
C LEU A 49 14.33 5.71 -4.23
N PRO A 50 15.51 6.01 -4.80
CA PRO A 50 15.60 6.85 -5.99
C PRO A 50 14.72 6.33 -7.13
N GLY A 51 14.10 7.24 -7.86
CA GLY A 51 13.25 6.92 -9.01
C GLY A 51 14.05 6.31 -10.17
N GLN A 52 13.45 5.36 -10.87
CA GLN A 52 13.99 4.77 -12.10
C GLN A 52 13.07 5.19 -13.25
N GLY A 53 13.26 6.40 -13.76
CA GLY A 53 12.35 7.02 -14.74
C GLY A 53 11.05 7.55 -14.11
N THR A 54 10.98 7.60 -12.81
CA THR A 54 9.90 8.16 -11.97
C THR A 54 10.50 9.11 -10.94
N ASP A 55 9.67 9.83 -10.19
CA ASP A 55 10.17 10.74 -9.16
C ASP A 55 10.80 9.96 -7.99
N ILE A 56 10.14 8.91 -7.54
CA ILE A 56 10.64 8.01 -6.49
C ILE A 56 10.23 6.55 -6.78
N THR A 57 10.82 5.61 -6.06
CA THR A 57 10.46 4.19 -6.06
C THR A 57 10.04 3.77 -4.66
N MET A 58 8.97 2.99 -4.54
CA MET A 58 8.51 2.37 -3.29
C MET A 58 8.73 0.86 -3.35
N ARG A 59 9.32 0.30 -2.29
CA ARG A 59 9.25 -1.13 -1.99
C ARG A 59 8.57 -1.33 -0.64
N ILE A 60 7.88 -2.43 -0.48
CA ILE A 60 7.17 -2.78 0.76
C ILE A 60 7.52 -4.19 1.18
N ILE A 61 8.01 -4.32 2.40
CA ILE A 61 8.24 -5.60 3.07
C ILE A 61 7.24 -5.71 4.21
N ASN A 62 6.41 -6.75 4.16
CA ASN A 62 5.43 -7.05 5.21
C ASN A 62 6.11 -7.54 6.50
N ALA A 63 5.34 -7.57 7.60
CA ALA A 63 5.81 -8.08 8.87
C ALA A 63 6.18 -9.58 8.87
N ASP A 64 5.78 -10.33 7.84
CA ASP A 64 6.15 -11.74 7.63
C ASP A 64 7.34 -11.93 6.68
N SER A 65 8.13 -10.89 6.44
CA SER A 65 9.27 -10.85 5.51
C SER A 65 8.89 -10.94 4.03
N SER A 66 7.63 -11.11 3.66
CA SER A 66 7.21 -11.14 2.26
C SER A 66 7.26 -9.75 1.63
N GLU A 67 7.63 -9.67 0.34
CA GLU A 67 7.56 -8.42 -0.42
C GLU A 67 6.23 -8.35 -1.16
N ALA A 68 5.48 -7.26 -0.96
CA ALA A 68 4.25 -7.01 -1.69
C ALA A 68 4.51 -6.09 -2.90
N GLU A 69 3.85 -6.38 -4.02
CA GLU A 69 3.97 -5.57 -5.23
C GLU A 69 3.40 -4.16 -5.04
N MET A 70 2.34 -4.04 -4.24
CA MET A 70 1.67 -2.77 -3.96
C MET A 70 0.79 -2.82 -2.71
N CYS A 71 0.67 -1.68 -2.02
CA CYS A 71 -0.28 -1.46 -0.94
C CYS A 71 -0.87 -0.05 -1.06
N GLY A 72 -2.18 0.06 -1.25
CA GLY A 72 -2.88 1.34 -1.40
C GLY A 72 -2.75 2.25 -0.16
N ASN A 73 -2.68 1.68 1.05
CA ASN A 73 -2.44 2.43 2.28
C ASN A 73 -0.98 2.89 2.36
N GLY A 74 -0.04 1.98 2.06
CA GLY A 74 1.38 2.26 2.12
C GLY A 74 1.82 3.34 1.12
N ILE A 75 1.34 3.29 -0.12
CA ILE A 75 1.71 4.30 -1.13
C ILE A 75 1.21 5.71 -0.75
N ARG A 76 0.07 5.83 -0.03
CA ARG A 76 -0.36 7.13 0.50
C ARG A 76 0.58 7.65 1.59
N CYS A 77 1.09 6.77 2.45
CA CYS A 77 2.09 7.14 3.46
C CYS A 77 3.40 7.61 2.80
N VAL A 78 3.88 6.89 1.77
CA VAL A 78 5.06 7.27 0.98
C VAL A 78 4.87 8.62 0.29
N ALA A 79 3.71 8.83 -0.36
CA ALA A 79 3.42 10.07 -1.05
C ALA A 79 3.38 11.26 -0.09
N LYS A 80 2.73 11.12 1.06
CA LYS A 80 2.73 12.14 2.11
C LYS A 80 4.16 12.44 2.57
N HIS A 81 4.92 11.42 2.91
CA HIS A 81 6.30 11.57 3.38
C HIS A 81 7.16 12.33 2.37
N ALA A 82 7.08 11.97 1.08
CA ALA A 82 7.88 12.58 0.03
C ALA A 82 7.64 14.10 -0.10
N VAL A 83 6.39 14.54 0.05
CA VAL A 83 6.04 15.96 0.02
C VAL A 83 6.42 16.68 1.33
N ASP A 84 6.17 16.04 2.48
CA ASP A 84 6.44 16.65 3.79
C ASP A 84 7.93 16.88 4.03
N THR A 85 8.77 15.99 3.53
CA THR A 85 10.23 16.05 3.70
C THR A 85 10.96 16.74 2.55
N GLY A 86 10.25 17.12 1.49
CA GLY A 86 10.84 17.78 0.33
C GLY A 86 11.63 16.85 -0.60
N LEU A 87 11.45 15.53 -0.51
CA LEU A 87 11.98 14.58 -1.50
C LEU A 87 11.40 14.82 -2.89
N VAL A 88 10.17 15.34 -2.92
CA VAL A 88 9.48 15.80 -4.13
C VAL A 88 8.95 17.20 -3.87
N ASP A 89 9.19 18.13 -4.80
CA ASP A 89 8.85 19.56 -4.71
C ASP A 89 7.54 19.94 -5.42
N LYS A 90 6.72 18.95 -5.76
CA LYS A 90 5.45 19.11 -6.50
C LYS A 90 4.36 18.24 -5.89
N ASP A 91 3.12 18.68 -6.04
CA ASP A 91 1.94 18.00 -5.47
C ASP A 91 1.50 16.77 -6.27
N GLU A 92 1.85 16.71 -7.57
CA GLU A 92 1.57 15.58 -8.45
C GLU A 92 2.87 14.97 -8.97
N PHE A 93 3.08 13.67 -8.74
CA PHE A 93 4.30 12.96 -9.09
C PHE A 93 4.09 11.47 -9.30
N THR A 94 5.14 10.81 -9.77
CA THR A 94 5.12 9.39 -10.12
C THR A 94 5.91 8.56 -9.11
N ILE A 95 5.36 7.38 -8.78
CA ILE A 95 5.97 6.41 -7.88
C ILE A 95 6.08 5.08 -8.61
N MET A 96 7.29 4.56 -8.74
CA MET A 96 7.52 3.18 -9.19
C MET A 96 7.17 2.23 -8.06
N THR A 97 6.43 1.17 -8.36
CA THR A 97 6.06 0.09 -7.44
C THR A 97 6.29 -1.26 -8.11
N GLY A 98 6.19 -2.37 -7.39
CA GLY A 98 6.24 -3.72 -7.98
C GLY A 98 5.17 -3.96 -9.06
N ARG A 99 4.03 -3.26 -8.97
CA ARG A 99 2.96 -3.29 -9.98
C ARG A 99 3.23 -2.38 -11.19
N GLY A 100 4.22 -1.50 -11.12
CA GLY A 100 4.52 -0.50 -12.13
C GLY A 100 4.37 0.93 -11.63
N VAL A 101 4.29 1.89 -12.55
CA VAL A 101 4.24 3.32 -12.25
C VAL A 101 2.83 3.74 -11.87
N LEU A 102 2.69 4.36 -10.71
CA LEU A 102 1.46 4.97 -10.23
C LEU A 102 1.64 6.48 -10.08
N LYS A 103 0.54 7.22 -10.23
CA LYS A 103 0.51 8.68 -10.04
C LYS A 103 -0.09 9.00 -8.68
N ALA A 104 0.59 9.86 -7.95
CA ALA A 104 0.15 10.38 -6.67
C ALA A 104 -0.16 11.88 -6.79
N LYS A 105 -1.22 12.31 -6.09
CA LYS A 105 -1.52 13.71 -5.84
C LYS A 105 -1.72 13.91 -4.35
N VAL A 106 -0.95 14.85 -3.78
CA VAL A 106 -0.98 15.15 -2.36
C VAL A 106 -1.52 16.57 -2.15
N ARG A 107 -2.43 16.71 -1.20
CA ARG A 107 -2.90 18.02 -0.73
C ARG A 107 -2.80 18.03 0.79
N LYS A 108 -2.00 18.93 1.34
CA LYS A 108 -1.90 19.11 2.80
C LYS A 108 -3.23 19.61 3.36
N ASP A 109 -3.56 19.14 4.57
CA ASP A 109 -4.67 19.69 5.30
C ASP A 109 -4.27 21.09 5.80
N PRO A 110 -5.06 22.15 5.56
CA PRO A 110 -4.72 23.48 6.02
C PRO A 110 -4.81 23.65 7.54
N ASP A 111 -5.59 22.80 8.22
CA ASP A 111 -5.88 22.90 9.65
C ASP A 111 -5.09 21.90 10.50
N ASP A 112 -4.44 20.91 9.86
CA ASP A 112 -3.67 19.87 10.54
C ASP A 112 -2.41 19.48 9.74
N GLU A 113 -1.25 19.89 10.24
CA GLU A 113 0.06 19.59 9.61
C GLU A 113 0.39 18.10 9.52
N TYR A 114 -0.23 17.26 10.36
CA TYR A 114 -0.02 15.81 10.38
C TYR A 114 -0.90 15.06 9.40
N THR A 115 -1.92 15.72 8.86
CA THR A 115 -2.87 15.10 7.92
C THR A 115 -2.63 15.58 6.49
N SER A 116 -2.81 14.69 5.54
CA SER A 116 -2.83 15.00 4.11
C SER A 116 -3.87 14.16 3.40
N PHE A 117 -4.50 14.77 2.40
CA PHE A 117 -5.35 14.08 1.45
C PHE A 117 -4.48 13.56 0.30
N VAL A 118 -4.41 12.25 0.14
CA VAL A 118 -3.58 11.61 -0.90
C VAL A 118 -4.48 10.82 -1.84
N GLN A 119 -4.44 11.19 -3.10
CA GLN A 119 -5.09 10.48 -4.19
C GLN A 119 -4.05 9.69 -4.98
N ILE A 120 -4.31 8.41 -5.22
CA ILE A 120 -3.48 7.54 -6.06
C ILE A 120 -4.32 7.10 -7.25
N ASP A 121 -3.78 7.26 -8.45
CA ASP A 121 -4.35 6.67 -9.66
C ASP A 121 -3.97 5.19 -9.72
N MET A 122 -4.90 4.35 -9.31
CA MET A 122 -4.72 2.90 -9.25
C MET A 122 -4.93 2.20 -10.59
N GLY A 123 -5.30 2.95 -11.63
CA GLY A 123 -5.71 2.39 -12.92
C GLY A 123 -7.06 1.67 -12.86
N ALA A 124 -7.34 0.88 -13.90
CA ALA A 124 -8.59 0.11 -13.98
C ALA A 124 -8.58 -1.12 -13.07
N PRO A 125 -9.73 -1.47 -12.44
CA PRO A 125 -9.84 -2.69 -11.67
C PRO A 125 -9.76 -3.93 -12.59
N ILE A 126 -9.14 -4.98 -12.09
CA ILE A 126 -9.16 -6.31 -12.71
C ILE A 126 -10.39 -7.03 -12.17
N LEU A 127 -11.30 -7.40 -13.07
CA LEU A 127 -12.58 -8.03 -12.72
C LEU A 127 -12.70 -9.48 -13.24
N ASP A 128 -11.71 -9.93 -14.05
CA ASP A 128 -11.68 -11.33 -14.46
C ASP A 128 -11.34 -12.20 -13.26
N ALA A 129 -12.26 -13.14 -12.94
CA ALA A 129 -12.19 -13.91 -11.69
C ALA A 129 -10.92 -14.75 -11.58
N ARG A 130 -10.45 -15.36 -12.68
CA ARG A 130 -9.21 -16.17 -12.68
C ARG A 130 -7.97 -15.33 -12.45
N SER A 131 -7.99 -14.05 -12.85
CA SER A 131 -6.94 -13.07 -12.58
C SER A 131 -6.99 -12.51 -11.15
N VAL A 132 -8.10 -12.74 -10.42
CA VAL A 132 -8.29 -12.38 -8.98
C VAL A 132 -8.22 -13.63 -8.09
N PRO A 133 -7.48 -14.64 -8.43
CA PRO A 133 -7.46 -16.07 -8.15
C PRO A 133 -8.75 -16.67 -7.58
N VAL A 134 -9.89 -16.43 -8.25
CA VAL A 134 -11.17 -17.08 -7.97
C VAL A 134 -11.48 -18.08 -9.08
N ASP A 135 -11.77 -19.34 -8.73
CA ASP A 135 -12.11 -20.39 -9.71
C ASP A 135 -13.54 -20.19 -10.24
N PHE A 136 -13.65 -19.26 -11.16
CA PHE A 136 -14.92 -18.89 -11.81
C PHE A 136 -14.62 -18.36 -13.23
N ASP A 137 -15.46 -18.66 -14.21
CA ASP A 137 -15.31 -18.18 -15.57
C ASP A 137 -15.94 -16.78 -15.74
N GLY A 138 -15.13 -15.82 -16.20
CA GLY A 138 -15.54 -14.44 -16.40
C GLY A 138 -15.45 -13.59 -15.12
N ARG A 139 -16.46 -12.74 -14.87
CA ARG A 139 -16.49 -11.82 -13.73
C ARG A 139 -17.28 -12.38 -12.58
N PHE A 140 -16.69 -12.40 -11.39
CA PHE A 140 -17.37 -12.78 -10.16
C PHE A 140 -17.94 -11.51 -9.49
N ILE A 141 -19.09 -11.05 -10.01
CA ILE A 141 -19.76 -9.84 -9.55
C ILE A 141 -21.20 -10.22 -9.14
N ASP A 142 -21.58 -9.86 -7.91
CA ASP A 142 -22.89 -10.14 -7.31
C ASP A 142 -23.25 -11.64 -7.39
N GLN A 143 -22.27 -12.51 -7.21
CA GLN A 143 -22.48 -13.96 -7.29
C GLN A 143 -22.88 -14.53 -5.92
N PRO A 144 -23.79 -15.52 -5.89
CA PRO A 144 -24.11 -16.21 -4.66
C PRO A 144 -22.88 -16.96 -4.13
N PHE A 145 -22.68 -16.84 -2.85
CA PHE A 145 -21.59 -17.50 -2.12
C PHE A 145 -22.09 -18.00 -0.77
N GLU A 146 -21.56 -19.10 -0.30
CA GLU A 146 -21.90 -19.67 1.00
C GLU A 146 -20.62 -19.95 1.80
N ALA A 147 -20.58 -19.48 3.05
CA ALA A 147 -19.54 -19.81 4.01
C ALA A 147 -20.19 -20.06 5.37
N ASP A 148 -19.79 -21.15 6.03
CA ASP A 148 -20.31 -21.55 7.35
C ASP A 148 -21.85 -21.64 7.44
N GLY A 149 -22.50 -22.05 6.31
CA GLY A 149 -23.95 -22.15 6.22
C GLY A 149 -24.69 -20.82 6.04
N VAL A 150 -23.97 -19.70 5.91
CA VAL A 150 -24.52 -18.37 5.64
C VAL A 150 -24.41 -18.09 4.15
N LYS A 151 -25.53 -17.71 3.54
CA LYS A 151 -25.58 -17.31 2.12
C LYS A 151 -25.53 -15.80 1.98
N PHE A 152 -24.69 -15.32 1.08
CA PHE A 152 -24.55 -13.91 0.74
C PHE A 152 -24.14 -13.76 -0.73
N HIS A 153 -24.11 -12.53 -1.21
CA HIS A 153 -23.58 -12.19 -2.51
C HIS A 153 -22.20 -11.58 -2.38
N ALA A 154 -21.29 -11.95 -3.27
CA ALA A 154 -19.90 -11.51 -3.21
C ALA A 154 -19.38 -11.02 -4.57
N ASN A 155 -18.31 -10.23 -4.51
CA ASN A 155 -17.63 -9.66 -5.65
C ASN A 155 -16.13 -9.93 -5.53
N ALA A 156 -15.49 -10.35 -6.62
CA ALA A 156 -14.05 -10.47 -6.70
C ALA A 156 -13.47 -9.35 -7.55
N VAL A 157 -12.48 -8.62 -7.03
CA VAL A 157 -11.82 -7.52 -7.72
C VAL A 157 -10.37 -7.40 -7.29
N SER A 158 -9.47 -7.03 -8.19
CA SER A 158 -8.10 -6.67 -7.84
C SER A 158 -7.79 -5.25 -8.28
N MET A 159 -7.17 -4.49 -7.37
CA MET A 159 -6.57 -3.19 -7.62
C MET A 159 -5.04 -3.28 -7.51
N GLY A 160 -4.48 -4.50 -7.70
CA GLY A 160 -3.06 -4.84 -7.53
C GLY A 160 -2.87 -5.93 -6.48
N ASN A 161 -3.72 -5.96 -5.49
CA ASN A 161 -3.94 -7.09 -4.59
C ASN A 161 -5.39 -7.58 -4.72
N PRO A 162 -5.67 -8.88 -4.59
CA PRO A 162 -7.00 -9.44 -4.72
C PRO A 162 -7.87 -9.10 -3.51
N HIS A 163 -9.14 -8.81 -3.79
CA HIS A 163 -10.18 -8.58 -2.79
C HIS A 163 -11.41 -9.43 -3.09
N PHE A 164 -11.97 -10.03 -2.05
CA PHE A 164 -13.26 -10.72 -2.08
C PHE A 164 -14.19 -9.97 -1.14
N LEU A 165 -15.20 -9.30 -1.71
CA LEU A 165 -16.03 -8.33 -1.02
C LEU A 165 -17.48 -8.80 -0.96
N SER A 166 -18.07 -8.74 0.23
CA SER A 166 -19.51 -8.93 0.42
C SER A 166 -20.07 -7.80 1.28
N LEU A 167 -21.28 -7.35 0.95
CA LEU A 167 -22.07 -6.48 1.81
C LEU A 167 -23.01 -7.36 2.62
N ILE A 168 -22.74 -7.49 3.90
CA ILE A 168 -23.61 -8.18 4.86
C ILE A 168 -24.18 -7.15 5.84
N HIS A 169 -25.44 -7.31 6.19
CA HIS A 169 -26.02 -6.58 7.30
C HIS A 169 -25.66 -7.32 8.60
N ILE A 170 -24.88 -6.67 9.43
CA ILE A 170 -24.56 -7.13 10.77
C ILE A 170 -25.57 -6.54 11.75
#